data_14602a9b1f1af1d52bde86088376d794
#
_entry.id   14602a9b1f1af1d52bde86088376d794
#
_cell.length_a   1.000
_cell.length_b   1.000
_cell.length_c   1.000
_cell.angle_alpha   90.00
_cell.angle_beta   90.00
_cell.angle_gamma   90.00
#
_symmetry.space_group_name_H-M   'P 1'
#
loop_
_entity.id
_entity.type
_entity.pdbx_description
1 polymer ?
#
loop_
_entity_poly.entity_id
_entity_poly.type
_entity_poly.pdbx_seq_one_letter_code
_entity_poly.pdbx_strand_id
1 'polypeptide(L)'
;KGKSRVLNYGLSITESDYFIVYDADNQPNEDALKLLVEKAVQTPNAAGAIGYVRTINQEKNLLTRMISIEFQVFQLLMQCGRWALFKTGSLPGTNMLLKRSVIEEVGGYDPYALAEDAELTIRITAKDYLLPVVPEAETWEQEPENLKVFIKQRTRWLIGNLYLLEKLFYDPTFWRGKVLYHTGQHLLTYF
;
A
#
# COMPACT_ATOMS: atom_id res chain seq x y z
N LYS A 1 5.54 9.15 17.75
CA LYS A 1 5.36 7.69 17.59
C LYS A 1 4.47 7.47 16.35
N GLY A 2 4.79 6.50 15.50
CA GLY A 2 4.01 6.15 14.31
C GLY A 2 4.87 5.38 13.32
N LYS A 3 4.25 4.57 12.44
CA LYS A 3 4.92 3.73 11.44
C LYS A 3 5.78 4.59 10.50
N SER A 4 5.26 5.72 10.00
CA SER A 4 5.99 6.65 9.12
C SER A 4 7.34 7.09 9.68
N ARG A 5 7.41 7.43 10.98
CA ARG A 5 8.67 7.87 11.62
C ARG A 5 9.69 6.73 11.72
N VAL A 6 9.22 5.50 11.99
CA VAL A 6 10.09 4.33 12.04
C VAL A 6 10.62 4.01 10.64
N LEU A 7 9.78 4.08 9.62
CA LEU A 7 10.18 3.86 8.22
C LEU A 7 11.19 4.93 7.75
N ASN A 8 10.96 6.22 8.05
CA ASN A 8 11.92 7.28 7.75
C ASN A 8 13.25 7.10 8.50
N TYR A 9 13.21 6.64 9.76
CA TYR A 9 14.43 6.31 10.49
C TYR A 9 15.17 5.13 9.84
N GLY A 10 14.46 4.07 9.47
CA GLY A 10 15.06 2.95 8.73
C GLY A 10 15.73 3.40 7.43
N LEU A 11 15.09 4.30 6.67
CA LEU A 11 15.68 4.91 5.49
C LEU A 11 16.97 5.69 5.81
N SER A 12 17.03 6.41 6.92
CA SER A 12 18.19 7.24 7.28
C SER A 12 19.44 6.45 7.72
N ILE A 13 19.26 5.18 8.13
CA ILE A 13 20.34 4.32 8.62
C ILE A 13 20.74 3.18 7.66
N THR A 14 20.13 3.13 6.48
CA THR A 14 20.41 2.13 5.45
C THR A 14 20.86 2.82 4.17
N GLU A 15 21.59 2.12 3.29
CA GLU A 15 22.14 2.67 2.02
C GLU A 15 21.72 1.85 0.79
N SER A 16 20.82 0.86 0.94
CA SER A 16 20.36 0.00 -0.15
C SER A 16 19.56 0.76 -1.19
N ASP A 17 19.67 0.37 -2.48
CA ASP A 17 18.90 0.96 -3.59
C ASP A 17 17.40 0.72 -3.48
N TYR A 18 17.03 -0.42 -2.91
CA TYR A 18 15.65 -0.81 -2.64
C TYR A 18 15.50 -1.22 -1.18
N PHE A 19 14.31 -1.03 -0.66
CA PHE A 19 13.90 -1.57 0.64
C PHE A 19 12.50 -2.17 0.54
N ILE A 20 12.25 -3.18 1.35
CA ILE A 20 10.95 -3.83 1.43
C ILE A 20 10.34 -3.56 2.82
N VAL A 21 9.04 -3.38 2.85
CA VAL A 21 8.29 -3.20 4.10
C VAL A 21 7.42 -4.42 4.31
N TYR A 22 7.61 -5.06 5.47
CA TYR A 22 6.75 -6.10 6.02
C TYR A 22 6.30 -5.68 7.41
N ASP A 23 5.05 -5.91 7.74
CA ASP A 23 4.58 -5.83 9.12
C ASP A 23 5.14 -7.01 9.93
N ALA A 24 5.25 -6.87 11.25
CA ALA A 24 5.98 -7.82 12.09
C ALA A 24 5.35 -9.23 12.16
N ASP A 25 4.08 -9.36 11.78
CA ASP A 25 3.32 -10.61 11.72
C ASP A 25 3.24 -11.21 10.31
N ASN A 26 3.86 -10.58 9.32
CA ASN A 26 3.88 -11.08 7.96
C ASN A 26 4.82 -12.28 7.80
N GLN A 27 4.37 -13.23 6.99
CA GLN A 27 5.11 -14.42 6.61
C GLN A 27 5.19 -14.48 5.07
N PRO A 28 6.21 -13.86 4.46
CA PRO A 28 6.38 -13.87 3.01
C PRO A 28 6.75 -15.26 2.49
N ASN A 29 6.25 -15.62 1.31
CA ASN A 29 6.71 -16.79 0.59
C ASN A 29 8.18 -16.61 0.17
N GLU A 30 8.90 -17.72 0.01
CA GLU A 30 10.34 -17.73 -0.29
C GLU A 30 10.73 -16.92 -1.53
N ASP A 31 9.87 -16.93 -2.56
CA ASP A 31 10.09 -16.22 -3.80
C ASP A 31 9.54 -14.78 -3.82
N ALA A 32 8.80 -14.35 -2.80
CA ALA A 32 8.08 -13.07 -2.82
C ALA A 32 9.00 -11.87 -3.08
N LEU A 33 10.12 -11.78 -2.37
CA LEU A 33 11.10 -10.70 -2.56
C LEU A 33 11.69 -10.70 -3.97
N LYS A 34 12.06 -11.87 -4.48
CA LYS A 34 12.61 -12.02 -5.83
C LYS A 34 11.64 -11.54 -6.90
N LEU A 35 10.37 -11.97 -6.83
CA LEU A 35 9.33 -11.58 -7.76
C LEU A 35 9.09 -10.06 -7.77
N LEU A 36 9.09 -9.45 -6.59
CA LEU A 36 8.94 -7.98 -6.45
C LEU A 36 10.12 -7.24 -7.08
N VAL A 37 11.36 -7.68 -6.81
CA VAL A 37 12.57 -7.06 -7.37
C VAL A 37 12.60 -7.19 -8.89
N GLU A 38 12.36 -8.38 -9.43
CA GLU A 38 12.31 -8.63 -10.87
C GLU A 38 11.28 -7.72 -11.54
N LYS A 39 10.08 -7.61 -10.98
CA LYS A 39 9.02 -6.76 -11.51
C LYS A 39 9.36 -5.27 -11.46
N ALA A 40 9.94 -4.81 -10.35
CA ALA A 40 10.35 -3.40 -10.21
C ALA A 40 11.44 -3.02 -11.21
N VAL A 41 12.44 -3.91 -11.41
CA VAL A 41 13.54 -3.68 -12.36
C VAL A 41 13.07 -3.74 -13.82
N GLN A 42 12.17 -4.66 -14.15
CA GLN A 42 11.64 -4.83 -15.51
C GLN A 42 10.63 -3.76 -15.92
N THR A 43 10.02 -3.05 -14.96
CA THR A 43 9.02 -2.04 -15.27
C THR A 43 9.68 -0.65 -15.40
N PRO A 44 9.69 -0.04 -16.58
CA PRO A 44 10.20 1.31 -16.74
C PRO A 44 9.48 2.29 -15.80
N ASN A 45 10.24 3.20 -15.20
CA ASN A 45 9.73 4.22 -14.28
C ASN A 45 9.00 3.67 -13.04
N ALA A 46 9.33 2.44 -12.59
CA ALA A 46 8.76 1.89 -11.38
C ALA A 46 9.36 2.54 -10.12
N ALA A 47 8.51 2.94 -9.19
CA ALA A 47 8.89 3.34 -7.83
C ALA A 47 9.17 2.14 -6.91
N GLY A 48 8.79 0.95 -7.34
CA GLY A 48 8.88 -0.30 -6.61
C GLY A 48 7.94 -1.34 -7.18
N ALA A 49 7.48 -2.28 -6.35
CA ALA A 49 6.47 -3.27 -6.71
C ALA A 49 5.65 -3.68 -5.48
N ILE A 50 4.44 -4.15 -5.70
CA ILE A 50 3.48 -4.48 -4.65
C ILE A 50 3.11 -5.95 -4.77
N GLY A 51 3.19 -6.69 -3.65
CA GLY A 51 2.75 -8.08 -3.58
C GLY A 51 1.31 -8.22 -3.11
N TYR A 52 0.94 -9.46 -2.85
CA TYR A 52 -0.38 -9.86 -2.39
C TYR A 52 -0.32 -10.30 -0.93
N VAL A 53 -1.33 -9.89 -0.15
CA VAL A 53 -1.46 -10.23 1.27
C VAL A 53 -2.60 -11.24 1.44
N ARG A 54 -2.30 -12.40 2.03
CA ARG A 54 -3.26 -13.46 2.34
C ARG A 54 -3.55 -13.52 3.85
N THR A 55 -4.74 -13.95 4.19
CA THR A 55 -5.16 -14.13 5.58
C THR A 55 -4.86 -15.56 6.06
N ILE A 56 -3.97 -15.72 7.07
CA ILE A 56 -3.62 -17.02 7.65
C ILE A 56 -4.84 -17.65 8.34
N ASN A 57 -5.55 -16.86 9.14
CA ASN A 57 -6.63 -17.33 10.00
C ASN A 57 -8.03 -17.22 9.38
N GLN A 58 -8.14 -17.26 8.04
CA GLN A 58 -9.42 -17.10 7.32
C GLN A 58 -10.50 -18.11 7.76
N GLU A 59 -10.11 -19.33 8.18
CA GLU A 59 -11.04 -20.39 8.60
C GLU A 59 -11.46 -20.30 10.08
N LYS A 60 -10.95 -19.32 10.83
CA LYS A 60 -11.16 -19.20 12.28
C LYS A 60 -12.62 -18.93 12.65
N ASN A 61 -13.25 -17.97 11.95
CA ASN A 61 -14.64 -17.60 12.17
C ASN A 61 -15.21 -16.83 10.95
N LEU A 62 -16.49 -16.45 11.03
CA LEU A 62 -17.15 -15.71 9.95
C LEU A 62 -16.50 -14.35 9.66
N LEU A 63 -16.07 -13.62 10.69
CA LEU A 63 -15.43 -12.32 10.54
C LEU A 63 -14.12 -12.42 9.76
N THR A 64 -13.23 -13.35 10.14
CA THR A 64 -11.93 -13.53 9.44
C THR A 64 -12.13 -14.02 8.01
N ARG A 65 -13.16 -14.82 7.75
CA ARG A 65 -13.54 -15.23 6.39
C ARG A 65 -14.02 -14.05 5.54
N MET A 66 -14.85 -13.17 6.11
CA MET A 66 -15.31 -11.95 5.43
C MET A 66 -14.14 -11.00 5.13
N ILE A 67 -13.21 -10.81 6.06
CA ILE A 67 -12.01 -9.99 5.85
C ILE A 67 -11.15 -10.59 4.73
N SER A 68 -10.96 -11.91 4.71
CA SER A 68 -10.22 -12.58 3.63
C SER A 68 -10.84 -12.35 2.26
N ILE A 69 -12.17 -12.42 2.14
CA ILE A 69 -12.89 -12.12 0.90
C ILE A 69 -12.72 -10.65 0.50
N GLU A 70 -12.86 -9.72 1.46
CA GLU A 70 -12.63 -8.29 1.24
C GLU A 70 -11.23 -8.03 0.66
N PHE A 71 -10.19 -8.64 1.26
CA PHE A 71 -8.81 -8.51 0.78
C PHE A 71 -8.62 -9.08 -0.63
N GLN A 72 -9.22 -10.22 -0.93
CA GLN A 72 -9.18 -10.79 -2.28
C GLN A 72 -9.85 -9.86 -3.30
N VAL A 73 -11.02 -9.31 -3.00
CA VAL A 73 -11.70 -8.35 -3.87
C VAL A 73 -10.83 -7.09 -4.07
N PHE A 74 -10.33 -6.53 -2.98
CA PHE A 74 -9.51 -5.32 -3.06
C PHE A 74 -8.21 -5.53 -3.83
N GLN A 75 -7.47 -6.61 -3.55
CA GLN A 75 -6.14 -6.82 -4.13
C GLN A 75 -6.20 -7.47 -5.52
N LEU A 76 -6.98 -8.55 -5.69
CA LEU A 76 -7.00 -9.28 -6.97
C LEU A 76 -7.92 -8.61 -7.99
N LEU A 77 -9.13 -8.21 -7.59
CA LEU A 77 -10.05 -7.58 -8.54
C LEU A 77 -9.71 -6.10 -8.76
N MET A 78 -9.64 -5.30 -7.68
CA MET A 78 -9.47 -3.86 -7.83
C MET A 78 -8.02 -3.46 -8.15
N GLN A 79 -7.03 -3.91 -7.38
CA GLN A 79 -5.62 -3.53 -7.61
C GLN A 79 -5.07 -4.09 -8.92
N CYS A 80 -5.23 -5.40 -9.17
CA CYS A 80 -4.78 -6.01 -10.42
C CYS A 80 -5.54 -5.46 -11.62
N GLY A 81 -6.85 -5.24 -11.48
CA GLY A 81 -7.68 -4.62 -12.52
C GLY A 81 -7.21 -3.21 -12.87
N ARG A 82 -6.94 -2.36 -11.88
CA ARG A 82 -6.39 -1.02 -12.10
C ARG A 82 -4.99 -1.05 -12.71
N TRP A 83 -4.15 -1.96 -12.26
CA TRP A 83 -2.82 -2.13 -12.85
C TRP A 83 -2.93 -2.56 -14.32
N ALA A 84 -3.80 -3.52 -14.64
CA ALA A 84 -3.97 -4.00 -16.00
C ALA A 84 -4.47 -2.89 -16.95
N LEU A 85 -5.48 -2.12 -16.52
CA LEU A 85 -6.17 -1.14 -17.36
C LEU A 85 -5.49 0.23 -17.36
N PHE A 86 -5.04 0.72 -16.21
CA PHE A 86 -4.60 2.11 -16.02
C PHE A 86 -3.13 2.25 -15.58
N LYS A 87 -2.44 1.14 -15.31
CA LYS A 87 -1.07 1.13 -14.76
C LYS A 87 -0.98 1.90 -13.43
N THR A 88 -2.00 1.78 -12.58
CA THR A 88 -2.05 2.40 -11.27
C THR A 88 -2.13 1.34 -10.18
N GLY A 89 -1.07 1.12 -9.43
CA GLY A 89 -1.06 0.33 -8.19
C GLY A 89 -1.17 1.24 -6.97
N SER A 90 -1.47 0.66 -5.81
CA SER A 90 -1.60 1.36 -4.53
C SER A 90 -0.85 0.60 -3.45
N LEU A 91 0.01 1.25 -2.71
CA LEU A 91 0.77 0.63 -1.62
C LEU A 91 -0.20 0.09 -0.55
N PRO A 92 -0.07 -1.17 -0.13
CA PRO A 92 -0.96 -1.78 0.86
C PRO A 92 -0.49 -1.62 2.32
N GLY A 93 0.63 -0.94 2.55
CA GLY A 93 1.23 -0.78 3.86
C GLY A 93 2.22 -1.88 4.24
N THR A 94 2.13 -3.05 3.64
CA THR A 94 3.01 -4.21 3.83
C THR A 94 3.26 -4.91 2.50
N ASN A 95 4.21 -5.86 2.42
CA ASN A 95 4.59 -6.58 1.20
C ASN A 95 4.79 -5.63 0.01
N MET A 96 5.52 -4.56 0.24
CA MET A 96 5.80 -3.52 -0.74
C MET A 96 7.30 -3.25 -0.84
N LEU A 97 7.84 -3.45 -2.04
CA LEU A 97 9.20 -3.09 -2.41
C LEU A 97 9.22 -1.65 -2.91
N LEU A 98 10.15 -0.84 -2.45
CA LEU A 98 10.26 0.57 -2.81
C LEU A 98 11.69 0.93 -3.21
N LYS A 99 11.82 1.75 -4.25
CA LYS A 99 13.10 2.28 -4.70
C LYS A 99 13.46 3.52 -3.89
N ARG A 100 14.63 3.48 -3.23
CA ARG A 100 15.11 4.55 -2.34
C ARG A 100 15.08 5.93 -3.01
N SER A 101 15.68 6.06 -4.18
CA SER A 101 15.80 7.34 -4.87
C SER A 101 14.44 8.00 -5.12
N VAL A 102 13.39 7.22 -5.40
CA VAL A 102 12.03 7.74 -5.59
C VAL A 102 11.43 8.20 -4.27
N ILE A 103 11.64 7.43 -3.19
CA ILE A 103 11.10 7.80 -1.88
C ILE A 103 11.78 9.06 -1.33
N GLU A 104 13.09 9.20 -1.54
CA GLU A 104 13.83 10.42 -1.20
C GLU A 104 13.36 11.62 -2.03
N GLU A 105 13.14 11.44 -3.34
CA GLU A 105 12.62 12.49 -4.22
C GLU A 105 11.24 13.02 -3.82
N VAL A 106 10.37 12.12 -3.34
CA VAL A 106 9.04 12.53 -2.86
C VAL A 106 9.04 13.00 -1.39
N GLY A 107 10.20 13.02 -0.72
CA GLY A 107 10.37 13.56 0.64
C GLY A 107 10.09 12.56 1.78
N GLY A 108 10.18 11.25 1.51
CA GLY A 108 9.97 10.19 2.51
C GLY A 108 8.49 10.00 2.89
N TYR A 109 8.26 9.35 4.03
CA TYR A 109 6.92 9.15 4.59
C TYR A 109 6.45 10.38 5.38
N ASP A 110 5.19 10.78 5.19
CA ASP A 110 4.57 11.85 5.98
C ASP A 110 4.41 11.39 7.45
N PRO A 111 5.10 12.05 8.42
CA PRO A 111 5.05 11.65 9.84
C PRO A 111 3.70 11.89 10.51
N TYR A 112 2.77 12.59 9.85
CA TYR A 112 1.43 12.87 10.34
C TYR A 112 0.36 11.98 9.73
N ALA A 113 0.65 11.32 8.61
CA ALA A 113 -0.28 10.39 7.95
C ALA A 113 -0.46 9.11 8.79
N LEU A 114 -1.72 8.74 9.05
CA LEU A 114 -2.08 7.46 9.66
C LEU A 114 -2.29 6.36 8.61
N ALA A 115 -2.57 6.74 7.36
CA ALA A 115 -2.55 5.90 6.17
C ALA A 115 -1.36 6.35 5.30
N GLU A 116 -0.16 6.07 5.80
CA GLU A 116 1.10 6.52 5.21
C GLU A 116 1.35 5.91 3.82
N ASP A 117 0.83 4.72 3.59
CA ASP A 117 0.87 3.97 2.35
C ASP A 117 0.02 4.62 1.26
N ALA A 118 -1.23 4.94 1.58
CA ALA A 118 -2.14 5.62 0.65
C ALA A 118 -1.63 7.04 0.32
N GLU A 119 -1.15 7.78 1.32
CA GLU A 119 -0.57 9.12 1.15
C GLU A 119 0.68 9.08 0.26
N LEU A 120 1.59 8.16 0.53
CA LEU A 120 2.80 7.97 -0.27
C LEU A 120 2.47 7.53 -1.71
N THR A 121 1.47 6.66 -1.89
CA THR A 121 0.98 6.25 -3.22
C THR A 121 0.62 7.47 -4.07
N ILE A 122 -0.09 8.42 -3.52
CA ILE A 122 -0.54 9.61 -4.25
C ILE A 122 0.66 10.48 -4.66
N ARG A 123 1.63 10.72 -3.76
CA ARG A 123 2.82 11.51 -4.10
C ARG A 123 3.70 10.83 -5.16
N ILE A 124 3.87 9.51 -5.08
CA ILE A 124 4.59 8.71 -6.08
C ILE A 124 3.89 8.83 -7.44
N THR A 125 2.56 8.65 -7.47
CA THR A 125 1.78 8.70 -8.71
C THR A 125 1.73 10.12 -9.29
N ALA A 126 1.74 11.15 -8.45
CA ALA A 126 1.80 12.56 -8.89
C ALA A 126 3.11 12.91 -9.62
N LYS A 127 4.17 12.14 -9.39
CA LYS A 127 5.45 12.22 -10.11
C LYS A 127 5.52 11.27 -11.31
N ASP A 128 4.39 10.70 -11.74
CA ASP A 128 4.29 9.75 -12.85
C ASP A 128 5.06 8.44 -12.67
N TYR A 129 5.49 8.12 -11.45
CA TYR A 129 6.06 6.81 -11.15
C TYR A 129 4.99 5.72 -11.11
N LEU A 130 5.41 4.49 -11.43
CA LEU A 130 4.55 3.32 -11.48
C LEU A 130 4.74 2.42 -10.25
N LEU A 131 3.66 1.78 -9.84
CA LEU A 131 3.63 0.77 -8.78
C LEU A 131 3.04 -0.53 -9.34
N PRO A 132 3.83 -1.35 -10.05
CA PRO A 132 3.36 -2.63 -10.59
C PRO A 132 2.90 -3.57 -9.48
N VAL A 133 1.83 -4.31 -9.78
CA VAL A 133 1.23 -5.30 -8.88
C VAL A 133 1.69 -6.69 -9.30
N VAL A 134 2.11 -7.50 -8.32
CA VAL A 134 2.65 -8.86 -8.49
C VAL A 134 1.86 -9.80 -7.59
N PRO A 135 0.72 -10.33 -8.03
CA PRO A 135 -0.13 -11.17 -7.17
C PRO A 135 0.54 -12.49 -6.75
N GLU A 136 1.56 -12.93 -7.48
CA GLU A 136 2.35 -14.13 -7.16
C GLU A 136 3.33 -13.90 -5.99
N ALA A 137 3.68 -12.65 -5.69
CA ALA A 137 4.53 -12.30 -4.54
C ALA A 137 3.68 -12.25 -3.27
N GLU A 138 3.38 -13.41 -2.70
CA GLU A 138 2.48 -13.55 -1.58
C GLU A 138 3.16 -13.37 -0.22
N THR A 139 2.42 -12.78 0.72
CA THR A 139 2.71 -12.84 2.15
C THR A 139 1.44 -13.18 2.92
N TRP A 140 1.60 -13.78 4.10
CA TRP A 140 0.50 -14.18 4.95
C TRP A 140 0.51 -13.35 6.23
N GLU A 141 -0.67 -12.89 6.67
CA GLU A 141 -0.84 -12.15 7.91
C GLU A 141 -2.07 -12.59 8.67
N GLN A 142 -2.13 -12.22 9.96
CA GLN A 142 -3.23 -12.60 10.84
C GLN A 142 -4.24 -11.46 10.98
N GLU A 143 -5.50 -11.73 10.65
CA GLU A 143 -6.58 -10.75 10.72
C GLU A 143 -7.33 -10.78 12.08
N PRO A 144 -8.01 -9.66 12.44
CA PRO A 144 -8.78 -9.57 13.67
C PRO A 144 -9.83 -10.67 13.80
N GLU A 145 -9.80 -11.42 14.93
CA GLU A 145 -10.73 -12.50 15.22
C GLU A 145 -11.99 -12.03 15.93
N ASN A 146 -12.02 -10.80 16.42
CA ASN A 146 -13.17 -10.25 17.13
C ASN A 146 -13.55 -8.85 16.63
N LEU A 147 -14.83 -8.55 16.72
CA LEU A 147 -15.42 -7.32 16.20
C LEU A 147 -14.84 -6.05 16.82
N LYS A 148 -14.47 -6.08 18.10
CA LYS A 148 -13.91 -4.90 18.79
C LYS A 148 -12.55 -4.50 18.20
N VAL A 149 -11.66 -5.47 17.92
CA VAL A 149 -10.35 -5.23 17.30
C VAL A 149 -10.55 -4.81 15.86
N PHE A 150 -11.44 -5.46 15.13
CA PHE A 150 -11.81 -5.10 13.76
C PHE A 150 -12.28 -3.64 13.65
N ILE A 151 -13.25 -3.22 14.46
CA ILE A 151 -13.75 -1.84 14.46
C ILE A 151 -12.60 -0.85 14.77
N LYS A 152 -11.73 -1.16 15.74
CA LYS A 152 -10.59 -0.29 16.07
C LYS A 152 -9.62 -0.16 14.88
N GLN A 153 -9.33 -1.26 14.19
CA GLN A 153 -8.49 -1.26 12.98
C GLN A 153 -9.12 -0.39 11.88
N ARG A 154 -10.40 -0.62 11.57
CA ARG A 154 -11.12 0.12 10.52
C ARG A 154 -11.30 1.60 10.84
N THR A 155 -11.56 1.93 12.10
CA THR A 155 -11.61 3.34 12.54
C THR A 155 -10.27 4.04 12.31
N ARG A 156 -9.14 3.39 12.60
CA ARG A 156 -7.82 3.94 12.34
C ARG A 156 -7.61 4.19 10.83
N TRP A 157 -8.01 3.22 9.99
CA TRP A 157 -7.92 3.38 8.53
C TRP A 157 -8.80 4.51 8.02
N LEU A 158 -10.05 4.59 8.51
CA LEU A 158 -10.97 5.66 8.15
C LEU A 158 -10.41 7.05 8.49
N ILE A 159 -9.86 7.24 9.70
CA ILE A 159 -9.24 8.50 10.11
C ILE A 159 -8.06 8.84 9.20
N GLY A 160 -7.22 7.86 8.85
CA GLY A 160 -6.11 8.06 7.92
C GLY A 160 -6.57 8.48 6.51
N ASN A 161 -7.64 7.88 6.03
CA ASN A 161 -8.20 8.23 4.72
C ASN A 161 -8.91 9.60 4.72
N LEU A 162 -9.55 9.99 5.83
CA LEU A 162 -10.11 11.35 5.98
C LEU A 162 -9.01 12.42 5.96
N TYR A 163 -7.88 12.18 6.64
CA TYR A 163 -6.71 13.06 6.56
C TYR A 163 -6.21 13.18 5.11
N LEU A 164 -6.14 12.07 4.40
CA LEU A 164 -5.72 12.06 3.00
C LEU A 164 -6.71 12.85 2.10
N LEU A 165 -8.01 12.66 2.29
CA LEU A 165 -9.04 13.42 1.54
C LEU A 165 -8.92 14.92 1.79
N GLU A 166 -8.72 15.35 3.03
CA GLU A 166 -8.47 16.75 3.36
C GLU A 166 -7.28 17.29 2.55
N LYS A 167 -6.15 16.56 2.54
CA LYS A 167 -4.95 16.92 1.77
C LYS A 167 -5.23 17.02 0.27
N LEU A 168 -6.02 16.09 -0.28
CA LEU A 168 -6.41 16.07 -1.69
C LEU A 168 -7.25 17.29 -2.06
N PHE A 169 -8.12 17.78 -1.19
CA PHE A 169 -8.93 18.97 -1.47
C PHE A 169 -8.11 20.26 -1.53
N TYR A 170 -7.04 20.35 -0.76
CA TYR A 170 -6.21 21.56 -0.72
C TYR A 170 -5.11 21.61 -1.77
N ASP A 171 -4.73 20.50 -2.39
CA ASP A 171 -3.66 20.45 -3.38
C ASP A 171 -4.19 20.10 -4.78
N PRO A 172 -4.24 21.08 -5.71
CA PRO A 172 -4.77 20.86 -7.06
C PRO A 172 -3.93 19.90 -7.90
N THR A 173 -2.69 19.59 -7.50
CA THR A 173 -1.83 18.62 -8.23
C THR A 173 -2.41 17.21 -8.17
N PHE A 174 -3.16 16.88 -7.14
CA PHE A 174 -3.82 15.58 -6.95
C PHE A 174 -5.09 15.39 -7.79
N TRP A 175 -5.52 16.38 -8.53
CA TRP A 175 -6.69 16.33 -9.44
C TRP A 175 -6.30 16.21 -10.91
N ARG A 176 -5.06 15.83 -11.22
CA ARG A 176 -4.53 15.74 -12.58
C ARG A 176 -3.95 14.37 -12.90
N GLY A 177 -3.95 14.01 -14.18
CA GLY A 177 -3.29 12.80 -14.69
C GLY A 177 -3.79 11.51 -14.02
N LYS A 178 -2.88 10.58 -13.77
CA LYS A 178 -3.19 9.28 -13.15
C LYS A 178 -3.61 9.39 -11.69
N VAL A 179 -3.21 10.45 -10.98
CA VAL A 179 -3.58 10.67 -9.58
C VAL A 179 -5.09 10.82 -9.44
N LEU A 180 -5.77 11.36 -10.45
CA LEU A 180 -7.24 11.49 -10.44
C LEU A 180 -7.93 10.13 -10.20
N TYR A 181 -7.38 9.02 -10.69
CA TYR A 181 -7.94 7.69 -10.42
C TYR A 181 -7.87 7.31 -8.94
N HIS A 182 -6.75 7.62 -8.27
CA HIS A 182 -6.60 7.39 -6.83
C HIS A 182 -7.52 8.31 -6.03
N THR A 183 -7.56 9.61 -6.38
CA THR A 183 -8.45 10.59 -5.73
C THR A 183 -9.92 10.19 -5.90
N GLY A 184 -10.34 9.85 -7.12
CA GLY A 184 -11.69 9.39 -7.40
C GLY A 184 -12.04 8.11 -6.65
N GLN A 185 -11.11 7.16 -6.55
CA GLN A 185 -11.34 5.94 -5.78
C GLN A 185 -11.53 6.24 -4.28
N HIS A 186 -10.69 7.09 -3.68
CA HIS A 186 -10.85 7.45 -2.27
C HIS A 186 -12.20 8.11 -2.02
N LEU A 187 -12.64 9.02 -2.88
CA LEU A 187 -13.95 9.61 -2.79
C LEU A 187 -15.08 8.56 -2.88
N LEU A 188 -15.03 7.66 -3.86
CA LEU A 188 -16.08 6.65 -4.07
C LEU A 188 -16.10 5.55 -3.00
N THR A 189 -14.98 5.32 -2.31
CA THR A 189 -14.91 4.27 -1.28
C THR A 189 -15.42 4.75 0.08
N TYR A 190 -15.30 6.05 0.38
CA TYR A 190 -15.57 6.59 1.71
C TYR A 190 -16.74 7.61 1.76
N PHE A 191 -17.33 7.93 0.64
CA PHE A 191 -18.54 8.75 0.48
C PHE A 191 -19.57 8.09 -0.43
#